data_dc482431e8a704a74399bc81968074c7
#
_entry.id   dc482431e8a704a74399bc81968074c7
#
_cell.length_a   1.000
_cell.length_b   1.000
_cell.length_c   1.000
_cell.angle_alpha   90.00
_cell.angle_beta   90.00
_cell.angle_gamma   90.00
#
_symmetry.space_group_name_H-M   'P 1'
#
loop_
_entity.id
_entity.type
_entity.pdbx_description
1 polymer ?
#
loop_
_entity_poly.entity_id
_entity_poly.type
_entity_poly.pdbx_seq_one_letter_code
_entity_poly.pdbx_strand_id
1 'polypeptide(L)'
;MKIFISIASYQDLLLPITINSAYTNAKFKENLRFGIIDQCKVKLDFSKAKLKDQISYVHIDPKDARGPCWARANAQTLLQDEEYFLQVDSHTVFEKDWDEYLIQYIQTLKKYSKNPVISAYPRGFEIVDFEKKVFRKLQEEDHSTHVMVLDREKTFKDGYFSMQKGLPSASKEIYKGFLISAGFLFSESKMIED
;
A
#
# COMPACT_ATOMS: atom_id res chain seq x y z
N MET A 1 -13.12 -13.43 3.96
CA MET A 1 -11.69 -13.08 4.06
C MET A 1 -11.61 -11.57 4.03
N LYS A 2 -11.26 -10.97 5.18
CA LYS A 2 -11.16 -9.50 5.32
C LYS A 2 -9.73 -9.05 5.07
N ILE A 3 -9.58 -7.87 4.44
CA ILE A 3 -8.28 -7.23 4.20
C ILE A 3 -8.25 -5.91 4.97
N PHE A 4 -7.29 -5.76 5.87
CA PHE A 4 -6.95 -4.50 6.50
C PHE A 4 -5.98 -3.72 5.61
N ILE A 5 -6.33 -2.47 5.28
CA ILE A 5 -5.53 -1.58 4.44
C ILE A 5 -4.94 -0.48 5.33
N SER A 6 -3.64 -0.58 5.60
CA SER A 6 -2.88 0.36 6.42
C SER A 6 -2.34 1.49 5.56
N ILE A 7 -2.72 2.73 5.87
CA ILE A 7 -2.30 3.93 5.14
C ILE A 7 -1.76 4.98 6.12
N ALA A 8 -0.50 5.36 5.95
CA ALA A 8 0.10 6.53 6.58
C ALA A 8 0.16 7.68 5.58
N SER A 9 -0.40 8.82 5.92
CA SER A 9 -0.48 10.00 5.08
C SER A 9 0.15 11.22 5.77
N TYR A 10 0.82 12.08 5.01
CA TYR A 10 1.34 13.37 5.47
C TYR A 10 1.06 14.45 4.44
N GLN A 11 0.07 15.31 4.71
CA GLN A 11 -0.35 16.41 3.85
C GLN A 11 -0.56 16.00 2.38
N ASP A 12 -1.07 14.79 2.14
CA ASP A 12 -1.21 14.21 0.83
C ASP A 12 -2.65 14.35 0.31
N LEU A 13 -2.82 15.13 -0.75
CA LEU A 13 -4.11 15.38 -1.39
C LEU A 13 -4.66 14.15 -2.12
N LEU A 14 -3.84 13.12 -2.34
CA LEU A 14 -4.25 11.90 -3.04
C LEU A 14 -4.89 10.86 -2.12
N LEU A 15 -4.80 11.02 -0.79
CA LEU A 15 -5.38 10.07 0.17
C LEU A 15 -6.86 9.72 -0.13
N PRO A 16 -7.77 10.68 -0.39
CA PRO A 16 -9.16 10.35 -0.73
C PRO A 16 -9.29 9.55 -2.03
N ILE A 17 -8.39 9.80 -2.97
CA ILE A 17 -8.33 9.09 -4.25
C ILE A 17 -7.89 7.65 -4.05
N THR A 18 -6.84 7.43 -3.25
CA THR A 18 -6.33 6.11 -2.89
C THR A 18 -7.42 5.26 -2.25
N ILE A 19 -8.12 5.80 -1.24
CA ILE A 19 -9.22 5.12 -0.56
C ILE A 19 -10.34 4.78 -1.56
N ASN A 20 -10.76 5.75 -2.37
CA ASN A 20 -11.82 5.54 -3.36
C ASN A 20 -11.40 4.52 -4.43
N SER A 21 -10.15 4.57 -4.92
CA SER A 21 -9.62 3.62 -5.90
C SER A 21 -9.59 2.20 -5.34
N ALA A 22 -9.08 2.02 -4.12
CA ALA A 22 -9.09 0.73 -3.44
C ALA A 22 -10.50 0.15 -3.34
N TYR A 23 -11.45 0.96 -2.88
CA TYR A 23 -12.83 0.52 -2.68
C TYR A 23 -13.56 0.23 -4.00
N THR A 24 -13.47 1.13 -4.98
CA THR A 24 -14.23 0.98 -6.23
C THR A 24 -13.75 -0.16 -7.09
N ASN A 25 -12.45 -0.42 -7.09
CA ASN A 25 -11.79 -1.46 -7.90
C ASN A 25 -11.71 -2.82 -7.21
N ALA A 26 -12.06 -2.93 -5.93
CA ALA A 26 -12.14 -4.22 -5.27
C ALA A 26 -13.33 -5.03 -5.76
N LYS A 27 -13.15 -6.36 -5.82
CA LYS A 27 -14.20 -7.35 -6.12
C LYS A 27 -15.11 -7.56 -4.90
N PHE A 28 -14.53 -7.65 -3.70
CA PHE A 28 -15.23 -7.91 -2.43
C PHE A 28 -15.14 -6.70 -1.49
N LYS A 29 -15.81 -5.63 -1.87
CA LYS A 29 -15.75 -4.31 -1.22
C LYS A 29 -16.13 -4.34 0.26
N GLU A 30 -17.06 -5.20 0.63
CA GLU A 30 -17.56 -5.37 1.99
C GLU A 30 -16.50 -5.96 2.95
N ASN A 31 -15.49 -6.62 2.39
CA ASN A 31 -14.40 -7.24 3.15
C ASN A 31 -13.23 -6.31 3.43
N LEU A 32 -13.26 -5.07 2.93
CA LEU A 32 -12.19 -4.12 3.16
C LEU A 32 -12.36 -3.38 4.50
N ARG A 33 -11.25 -3.14 5.17
CA ARG A 33 -11.14 -2.27 6.35
C ARG A 33 -9.93 -1.35 6.16
N PHE A 34 -10.10 -0.08 6.45
CA PHE A 34 -9.06 0.93 6.29
C PHE A 34 -8.62 1.43 7.65
N GLY A 35 -7.32 1.31 7.95
CA GLY A 35 -6.66 1.94 9.10
C GLY A 35 -5.78 3.10 8.61
N ILE A 36 -6.17 4.33 8.95
CA ILE A 36 -5.58 5.53 8.35
C ILE A 36 -5.06 6.44 9.45
N ILE A 37 -3.77 6.77 9.38
CA ILE A 37 -3.16 7.85 10.16
C ILE A 37 -2.86 8.99 9.21
N ASP A 38 -3.63 10.05 9.29
CA ASP A 38 -3.53 11.21 8.40
C ASP A 38 -3.00 12.43 9.13
N GLN A 39 -1.76 12.79 8.84
CA GLN A 39 -1.03 13.91 9.42
C GLN A 39 -1.21 15.14 8.50
N CYS A 40 -2.36 15.82 8.60
CA CYS A 40 -2.74 16.89 7.69
C CYS A 40 -3.38 18.08 8.41
N LYS A 41 -3.41 19.25 7.75
CA LYS A 41 -4.02 20.47 8.30
C LYS A 41 -5.55 20.38 8.38
N VAL A 42 -6.16 19.75 7.41
CA VAL A 42 -7.62 19.70 7.28
C VAL A 42 -8.10 18.26 7.42
N LYS A 43 -8.84 18.00 8.49
CA LYS A 43 -9.43 16.69 8.76
C LYS A 43 -10.41 16.30 7.65
N LEU A 44 -10.27 15.09 7.13
CA LEU A 44 -11.23 14.51 6.18
C LEU A 44 -12.52 14.08 6.90
N ASP A 45 -13.65 14.29 6.24
CA ASP A 45 -14.97 13.86 6.72
C ASP A 45 -15.47 12.67 5.88
N PHE A 46 -15.58 11.52 6.52
CA PHE A 46 -16.11 10.29 5.92
C PHE A 46 -17.58 10.00 6.29
N SER A 47 -18.25 10.88 7.04
CA SER A 47 -19.60 10.62 7.57
C SER A 47 -20.64 10.30 6.48
N LYS A 48 -20.45 10.83 5.26
CA LYS A 48 -21.32 10.60 4.08
C LYS A 48 -20.76 9.56 3.11
N ALA A 49 -19.58 8.98 3.39
CA ALA A 49 -18.99 7.98 2.51
C ALA A 49 -19.73 6.64 2.61
N LYS A 50 -19.89 5.94 1.47
CA LYS A 50 -20.50 4.60 1.43
C LYS A 50 -19.75 3.57 2.31
N LEU A 51 -18.45 3.78 2.48
CA LEU A 51 -17.55 2.90 3.24
C LEU A 51 -17.23 3.44 4.65
N LYS A 52 -18.03 4.35 5.19
CA LYS A 52 -17.80 5.00 6.50
C LYS A 52 -17.55 4.00 7.64
N ASP A 53 -18.31 2.91 7.65
CA ASP A 53 -18.24 1.87 8.68
C ASP A 53 -17.05 0.90 8.49
N GLN A 54 -16.27 1.10 7.41
CA GLN A 54 -15.07 0.33 7.07
C GLN A 54 -13.78 1.15 7.30
N ILE A 55 -13.89 2.40 7.79
CA ILE A 55 -12.76 3.31 7.98
C ILE A 55 -12.53 3.59 9.46
N SER A 56 -11.34 3.22 9.93
CA SER A 56 -10.75 3.70 11.18
C SER A 56 -9.76 4.83 10.85
N TYR A 57 -10.17 6.08 11.10
CA TYR A 57 -9.43 7.27 10.71
C TYR A 57 -8.97 8.07 11.94
N VAL A 58 -7.67 8.29 12.03
CA VAL A 58 -7.04 9.12 13.06
C VAL A 58 -6.39 10.32 12.39
N HIS A 59 -6.83 11.51 12.80
CA HIS A 59 -6.28 12.78 12.34
C HIS A 59 -5.22 13.31 13.33
N ILE A 60 -4.09 13.71 12.81
CA ILE A 60 -2.96 14.29 13.54
C ILE A 60 -2.63 15.65 12.92
N ASP A 61 -2.44 16.69 13.73
CA ASP A 61 -1.93 17.98 13.25
C ASP A 61 -0.51 17.78 12.67
N PRO A 62 -0.17 18.34 11.51
CA PRO A 62 1.16 18.17 10.90
C PRO A 62 2.33 18.54 11.79
N LYS A 63 2.13 19.51 12.72
CA LYS A 63 3.16 19.90 13.70
C LYS A 63 3.52 18.80 14.69
N ASP A 64 2.59 17.86 14.92
CA ASP A 64 2.74 16.72 15.83
C ASP A 64 3.16 15.44 15.07
N ALA A 65 3.42 15.54 13.76
CA ALA A 65 3.84 14.43 12.92
C ALA A 65 5.22 13.91 13.35
N ARG A 66 5.36 12.57 13.37
CA ARG A 66 6.60 11.89 13.78
C ARG A 66 7.18 10.99 12.67
N GLY A 67 6.82 11.29 11.44
CA GLY A 67 7.31 10.58 10.26
C GLY A 67 6.54 9.30 9.91
N PRO A 68 6.89 8.68 8.76
CA PRO A 68 6.11 7.59 8.18
C PRO A 68 6.15 6.31 9.01
N CYS A 69 7.27 5.96 9.61
CA CYS A 69 7.38 4.73 10.40
C CYS A 69 6.48 4.78 11.65
N TRP A 70 6.46 5.94 12.34
CA TRP A 70 5.57 6.14 13.48
C TRP A 70 4.09 6.08 13.06
N ALA A 71 3.73 6.71 11.95
CA ALA A 71 2.36 6.70 11.44
C ALA A 71 1.92 5.28 11.03
N ARG A 72 2.80 4.50 10.37
CA ARG A 72 2.53 3.11 10.01
C ARG A 72 2.35 2.22 11.24
N ALA A 73 3.21 2.35 12.26
CA ALA A 73 3.07 1.61 13.50
C ALA A 73 1.73 1.90 14.19
N ASN A 74 1.30 3.17 14.21
CA ASN A 74 -0.03 3.53 14.75
C ASN A 74 -1.17 3.01 13.86
N ALA A 75 -1.04 3.01 12.53
CA ALA A 75 -2.04 2.45 11.65
C ALA A 75 -2.23 0.94 11.89
N GLN A 76 -1.14 0.21 12.17
CA GLN A 76 -1.19 -1.22 12.51
C GLN A 76 -1.99 -1.50 13.79
N THR A 77 -2.00 -0.60 14.77
CA THR A 77 -2.80 -0.76 16.01
C THR A 77 -4.31 -0.71 15.76
N LEU A 78 -4.75 -0.31 14.57
CA LEU A 78 -6.15 -0.29 14.16
C LEU A 78 -6.61 -1.63 13.55
N LEU A 79 -5.69 -2.56 13.30
CA LEU A 79 -5.97 -3.93 12.89
C LEU A 79 -6.79 -4.64 13.97
N GLN A 80 -7.79 -5.42 13.59
CA GLN A 80 -8.65 -6.17 14.50
C GLN A 80 -8.63 -7.66 14.19
N ASP A 81 -9.63 -8.13 13.44
CA ASP A 81 -9.85 -9.55 13.11
C ASP A 81 -9.65 -9.85 11.61
N GLU A 82 -9.05 -8.90 10.88
CA GLU A 82 -8.82 -9.10 9.46
C GLU A 82 -7.73 -10.16 9.21
N GLU A 83 -7.98 -11.07 8.27
CA GLU A 83 -7.07 -12.17 7.97
C GLU A 83 -5.84 -11.73 7.17
N TYR A 84 -5.97 -10.64 6.41
CA TYR A 84 -4.91 -10.11 5.56
C TYR A 84 -4.59 -8.67 5.88
N PHE A 85 -3.32 -8.33 5.74
CA PHE A 85 -2.77 -7.00 5.93
C PHE A 85 -2.18 -6.48 4.61
N LEU A 86 -2.61 -5.30 4.20
CA LEU A 86 -2.06 -4.57 3.07
C LEU A 86 -1.55 -3.20 3.53
N GLN A 87 -0.28 -2.91 3.38
CA GLN A 87 0.29 -1.58 3.55
C GLN A 87 0.53 -0.94 2.18
N VAL A 88 0.05 0.29 2.01
CA VAL A 88 0.28 1.11 0.80
C VAL A 88 0.57 2.56 1.16
N ASP A 89 1.17 3.28 0.24
CA ASP A 89 1.32 4.73 0.36
C ASP A 89 -0.02 5.45 0.10
N SER A 90 -0.15 6.68 0.61
CA SER A 90 -1.36 7.51 0.50
C SER A 90 -1.68 7.99 -0.92
N HIS A 91 -0.81 7.71 -1.88
CA HIS A 91 -0.93 8.04 -3.31
C HIS A 91 -0.84 6.78 -4.19
N THR A 92 -1.71 5.83 -3.94
CA THR A 92 -1.78 4.56 -4.67
C THR A 92 -3.08 4.44 -5.46
N VAL A 93 -2.99 3.98 -6.72
CA VAL A 93 -4.14 3.65 -7.56
C VAL A 93 -4.20 2.14 -7.76
N PHE A 94 -5.37 1.57 -7.53
CA PHE A 94 -5.58 0.13 -7.56
C PHE A 94 -6.17 -0.32 -8.90
N GLU A 95 -5.73 -1.48 -9.36
CA GLU A 95 -6.30 -2.17 -10.51
C GLU A 95 -7.64 -2.85 -10.17
N LYS A 96 -8.42 -3.19 -11.19
CA LYS A 96 -9.66 -3.94 -10.98
C LYS A 96 -9.39 -5.31 -10.37
N ASP A 97 -10.23 -5.71 -9.43
CA ASP A 97 -10.23 -7.01 -8.74
C ASP A 97 -8.91 -7.31 -7.98
N TRP A 98 -8.16 -6.26 -7.60
CA TRP A 98 -6.86 -6.34 -6.94
C TRP A 98 -6.86 -7.22 -5.67
N ASP A 99 -7.94 -7.18 -4.90
CA ASP A 99 -8.12 -7.90 -3.64
C ASP A 99 -8.18 -9.42 -3.88
N GLU A 100 -8.90 -9.86 -4.91
CA GLU A 100 -8.94 -11.26 -5.30
C GLU A 100 -7.58 -11.76 -5.75
N TYR A 101 -6.89 -10.99 -6.61
CA TYR A 101 -5.56 -11.39 -7.13
C TYR A 101 -4.53 -11.51 -6.00
N LEU A 102 -4.48 -10.57 -5.07
CA LEU A 102 -3.54 -10.63 -3.95
C LEU A 102 -3.78 -11.85 -3.07
N ILE A 103 -5.04 -12.18 -2.76
CA ILE A 103 -5.38 -13.39 -2.01
C ILE A 103 -4.96 -14.66 -2.77
N GLN A 104 -5.24 -14.74 -4.07
CA GLN A 104 -4.84 -15.88 -4.91
C GLN A 104 -3.31 -16.05 -4.92
N TYR A 105 -2.56 -14.95 -5.03
CA TYR A 105 -1.10 -15.01 -4.99
C TYR A 105 -0.58 -15.50 -3.63
N ILE A 106 -1.09 -15.00 -2.52
CA ILE A 106 -0.70 -15.48 -1.18
C ILE A 106 -0.97 -16.99 -1.05
N GLN A 107 -2.15 -17.47 -1.47
CA GLN A 107 -2.48 -18.89 -1.41
C GLN A 107 -1.53 -19.75 -2.28
N THR A 108 -1.13 -19.23 -3.43
CA THR A 108 -0.14 -19.89 -4.28
C THR A 108 1.23 -19.93 -3.61
N LEU A 109 1.66 -18.83 -3.00
CA LEU A 109 2.96 -18.71 -2.35
C LEU A 109 3.09 -19.55 -1.08
N LYS A 110 2.00 -19.93 -0.42
CA LYS A 110 1.98 -20.87 0.71
C LYS A 110 2.58 -22.23 0.38
N LYS A 111 2.63 -22.62 -0.90
CA LYS A 111 3.32 -23.83 -1.35
C LYS A 111 4.85 -23.74 -1.20
N TYR A 112 5.38 -22.53 -1.14
CA TYR A 112 6.82 -22.25 -1.10
C TYR A 112 7.30 -21.68 0.24
N SER A 113 6.41 -21.06 1.02
CA SER A 113 6.73 -20.46 2.31
C SER A 113 5.55 -20.59 3.27
N LYS A 114 5.86 -20.85 4.54
CA LYS A 114 4.85 -20.89 5.61
C LYS A 114 4.19 -19.52 5.81
N ASN A 115 4.97 -18.46 5.71
CA ASN A 115 4.57 -17.08 5.94
C ASN A 115 5.01 -16.22 4.74
N PRO A 116 4.31 -16.28 3.59
CA PRO A 116 4.67 -15.50 2.43
C PRO A 116 4.30 -14.03 2.60
N VAL A 117 5.19 -13.16 2.14
CA VAL A 117 4.97 -11.72 2.03
C VAL A 117 5.15 -11.32 0.58
N ILE A 118 4.18 -10.62 0.01
CA ILE A 118 4.28 -10.04 -1.33
C ILE A 118 4.72 -8.59 -1.19
N SER A 119 5.75 -8.22 -1.91
CA SER A 119 6.18 -6.83 -2.02
C SER A 119 6.75 -6.55 -3.41
N ALA A 120 6.47 -5.36 -3.90
CA ALA A 120 6.98 -4.86 -5.17
C ALA A 120 7.11 -3.33 -5.08
N TYR A 121 7.85 -2.71 -6.00
CA TYR A 121 7.81 -1.26 -6.14
C TYR A 121 6.62 -0.90 -7.04
N PRO A 122 5.59 -0.19 -6.53
CA PRO A 122 4.44 0.18 -7.35
C PRO A 122 4.84 1.00 -8.57
N ARG A 123 4.15 0.82 -9.68
CA ARG A 123 4.37 1.64 -10.88
C ARG A 123 3.91 3.06 -10.62
N GLY A 124 4.64 4.02 -11.21
CA GLY A 124 4.23 5.41 -11.20
C GLY A 124 2.97 5.64 -12.05
N PHE A 125 2.22 6.66 -11.69
CA PHE A 125 1.13 7.21 -12.48
C PHE A 125 1.21 8.73 -12.48
N GLU A 126 0.59 9.37 -13.44
CA GLU A 126 0.39 10.81 -13.44
C GLU A 126 -1.09 11.15 -13.36
N ILE A 127 -1.37 12.29 -12.78
CA ILE A 127 -2.74 12.82 -12.69
C ILE A 127 -2.98 13.69 -13.90
N VAL A 128 -3.85 13.25 -14.79
CA VAL A 128 -4.21 14.00 -16.01
C VAL A 128 -5.28 15.06 -15.68
N ASP A 129 -6.24 14.72 -14.85
CA ASP A 129 -7.30 15.61 -14.39
C ASP A 129 -7.68 15.25 -12.94
N PHE A 130 -7.31 16.12 -12.01
CA PHE A 130 -7.53 15.88 -10.57
C PHE A 130 -9.03 15.91 -10.22
N GLU A 131 -9.80 16.82 -10.82
CA GLU A 131 -11.22 16.96 -10.52
C GLU A 131 -12.04 15.78 -11.04
N LYS A 132 -11.72 15.32 -12.24
CA LYS A 132 -12.34 14.14 -12.86
C LYS A 132 -11.74 12.84 -12.43
N LYS A 133 -10.67 12.87 -11.61
CA LYS A 133 -9.94 11.67 -11.15
C LYS A 133 -9.44 10.81 -12.31
N VAL A 134 -8.92 11.46 -13.34
CA VAL A 134 -8.35 10.80 -14.51
C VAL A 134 -6.85 10.60 -14.27
N PHE A 135 -6.42 9.35 -14.32
CA PHE A 135 -5.03 8.93 -14.13
C PHE A 135 -4.51 8.28 -15.39
N ARG A 136 -3.23 8.47 -15.65
CA ARG A 136 -2.51 7.74 -16.70
C ARG A 136 -1.34 7.00 -16.04
N LYS A 137 -1.23 5.70 -16.31
CA LYS A 137 -0.07 4.92 -15.88
C LYS A 137 1.16 5.42 -16.64
N LEU A 138 2.26 5.56 -15.93
CA LEU A 138 3.54 5.74 -16.57
C LEU A 138 3.99 4.39 -17.14
N GLN A 139 4.52 4.40 -18.36
CA GLN A 139 4.99 3.18 -19.04
C GLN A 139 3.87 2.14 -19.27
N GLU A 140 2.75 2.55 -19.88
CA GLU A 140 1.60 1.66 -20.14
C GLU A 140 1.95 0.39 -20.94
N GLU A 141 2.94 0.46 -21.84
CA GLU A 141 3.38 -0.68 -22.65
C GLU A 141 4.25 -1.68 -21.87
N ASP A 142 4.78 -1.28 -20.72
CA ASP A 142 5.61 -2.14 -19.87
C ASP A 142 4.76 -2.88 -18.84
N HIS A 143 4.46 -4.14 -19.11
CA HIS A 143 3.77 -5.04 -18.19
C HIS A 143 4.70 -5.68 -17.14
N SER A 144 5.94 -5.20 -17.00
CA SER A 144 6.89 -5.73 -16.02
C SER A 144 6.49 -5.39 -14.58
N THR A 145 6.84 -6.28 -13.66
CA THR A 145 6.80 -5.98 -12.22
C THR A 145 8.11 -5.31 -11.81
N HIS A 146 8.04 -4.23 -11.03
CA HIS A 146 9.24 -3.61 -10.49
C HIS A 146 9.69 -4.34 -9.22
N VAL A 147 10.77 -5.09 -9.32
CA VAL A 147 11.37 -5.79 -8.19
C VAL A 147 12.28 -4.87 -7.40
N MET A 148 12.30 -5.03 -6.08
CA MET A 148 13.15 -4.24 -5.20
C MET A 148 14.59 -4.74 -5.26
N VAL A 149 15.51 -3.82 -5.56
CA VAL A 149 16.94 -4.09 -5.57
C VAL A 149 17.71 -3.01 -4.81
N LEU A 150 18.94 -3.34 -4.38
CA LEU A 150 19.84 -2.33 -3.84
C LEU A 150 20.42 -1.45 -4.95
N ASP A 151 20.41 -0.16 -4.74
CA ASP A 151 21.21 0.74 -5.56
C ASP A 151 22.66 0.67 -5.10
N ARG A 152 23.46 -0.15 -5.82
CA ARG A 152 24.87 -0.40 -5.48
C ARG A 152 25.73 0.85 -5.52
N GLU A 153 25.39 1.82 -6.36
CA GLU A 153 26.15 3.08 -6.49
C GLU A 153 25.93 4.03 -5.33
N LYS A 154 24.76 3.97 -4.70
CA LYS A 154 24.34 4.84 -3.60
C LYS A 154 24.37 4.13 -2.23
N THR A 155 24.41 2.80 -2.22
CA THR A 155 24.46 2.03 -0.99
C THR A 155 25.80 2.23 -0.30
N PHE A 156 25.78 2.55 0.99
CA PHE A 156 26.95 2.77 1.85
C PHE A 156 27.80 4.02 1.55
N LYS A 157 27.37 4.94 0.65
CA LYS A 157 28.16 6.14 0.37
C LYS A 157 28.40 7.04 1.59
N ASP A 158 27.42 7.12 2.50
CA ASP A 158 27.44 8.04 3.64
C ASP A 158 27.28 7.31 4.99
N GLY A 159 27.67 6.04 5.06
CA GLY A 159 27.50 5.19 6.25
C GLY A 159 26.06 4.72 6.47
N TYR A 160 25.14 5.01 5.53
CA TYR A 160 23.76 4.56 5.57
C TYR A 160 23.51 3.45 4.55
N PHE A 161 22.62 2.55 4.90
CA PHE A 161 22.01 1.62 3.97
C PHE A 161 20.94 2.40 3.16
N SER A 162 21.37 3.10 2.09
CA SER A 162 20.64 4.29 1.71
C SER A 162 19.58 4.12 0.61
N MET A 163 19.75 3.23 -0.36
CA MET A 163 18.81 3.31 -1.49
C MET A 163 18.39 1.95 -2.02
N GLN A 164 17.07 1.75 -1.94
CA GLN A 164 16.37 0.74 -2.71
C GLN A 164 15.84 1.39 -3.99
N LYS A 165 15.80 0.65 -5.09
CA LYS A 165 15.13 1.06 -6.32
C LYS A 165 14.32 -0.09 -6.91
N GLY A 166 13.24 0.25 -7.60
CA GLY A 166 12.49 -0.69 -8.42
C GLY A 166 13.17 -0.85 -9.77
N LEU A 167 13.46 -2.08 -10.17
CA LEU A 167 13.88 -2.40 -11.54
C LEU A 167 12.81 -3.23 -12.23
N PRO A 168 12.47 -2.93 -13.51
CA PRO A 168 11.51 -3.71 -14.26
C PRO A 168 12.02 -5.14 -14.45
N SER A 169 11.13 -6.10 -14.26
CA SER A 169 11.39 -7.51 -14.52
C SER A 169 10.30 -8.09 -15.42
N ALA A 170 10.67 -8.56 -16.57
CA ALA A 170 9.78 -9.23 -17.52
C ALA A 170 9.51 -10.71 -17.17
N SER A 171 10.14 -11.24 -16.13
CA SER A 171 9.93 -12.62 -15.72
C SER A 171 8.54 -12.83 -15.17
N LYS A 172 7.95 -13.98 -15.52
CA LYS A 172 6.70 -14.48 -14.95
C LYS A 172 6.92 -15.41 -13.75
N GLU A 173 8.16 -15.59 -13.33
CA GLU A 173 8.53 -16.46 -12.22
C GLU A 173 8.40 -15.76 -10.87
N ILE A 174 8.22 -16.54 -9.81
CA ILE A 174 8.23 -16.06 -8.44
C ILE A 174 9.68 -15.79 -8.05
N TYR A 175 9.98 -14.54 -7.70
CA TYR A 175 11.27 -14.16 -7.15
C TYR A 175 11.23 -14.16 -5.63
N LYS A 176 12.21 -14.81 -5.01
CA LYS A 176 12.45 -14.68 -3.58
C LYS A 176 13.29 -13.42 -3.36
N GLY A 177 12.62 -12.35 -2.90
CA GLY A 177 13.27 -11.10 -2.51
C GLY A 177 13.83 -11.14 -1.09
N PHE A 178 14.70 -10.19 -0.76
CA PHE A 178 15.19 -9.90 0.59
C PHE A 178 14.93 -8.44 1.01
N LEU A 179 14.31 -7.67 0.13
CA LEU A 179 13.91 -6.28 0.37
C LEU A 179 12.41 -6.16 0.27
N ILE A 180 11.85 -5.30 1.09
CA ILE A 180 10.42 -4.99 1.14
C ILE A 180 10.23 -3.53 0.81
N SER A 181 9.33 -3.23 -0.12
CA SER A 181 8.87 -1.87 -0.38
C SER A 181 7.90 -1.43 0.71
N ALA A 182 8.18 -0.30 1.34
CA ALA A 182 7.27 0.28 2.32
C ALA A 182 5.98 0.82 1.66
N GLY A 183 6.01 1.10 0.35
CA GLY A 183 4.85 1.56 -0.43
C GLY A 183 3.92 0.45 -0.90
N PHE A 184 4.31 -0.82 -0.76
CA PHE A 184 3.45 -1.97 -1.03
C PHE A 184 3.95 -3.23 -0.31
N LEU A 185 3.16 -3.70 0.64
CA LEU A 185 3.37 -4.96 1.36
C LEU A 185 2.03 -5.64 1.58
N PHE A 186 1.92 -6.91 1.20
CA PHE A 186 0.74 -7.74 1.45
C PHE A 186 1.10 -9.09 2.08
N SER A 187 0.42 -9.44 3.16
CA SER A 187 0.66 -10.68 3.92
C SER A 187 -0.60 -11.14 4.65
N GLU A 188 -0.54 -12.30 5.30
CA GLU A 188 -1.49 -12.61 6.38
C GLU A 188 -1.22 -11.70 7.59
N SER A 189 -2.27 -11.28 8.29
CA SER A 189 -2.19 -10.31 9.41
C SER A 189 -1.32 -10.79 10.57
N LYS A 190 -1.27 -12.10 10.82
CA LYS A 190 -0.39 -12.70 11.85
C LYS A 190 1.10 -12.35 11.69
N MET A 191 1.53 -11.90 10.49
CA MET A 191 2.91 -11.46 10.23
C MET A 191 3.21 -10.07 10.81
N ILE A 192 2.18 -9.35 11.27
CA ILE A 192 2.29 -8.01 11.83
C ILE A 192 2.18 -8.05 13.36
N GLU A 193 1.60 -9.12 13.91
CA GLU A 193 1.38 -9.30 15.36
C GLU A 193 2.61 -9.87 16.09
N ASP A 194 3.51 -10.55 15.36
CA ASP A 194 4.77 -11.13 15.86
C ASP A 194 5.94 -10.11 15.76
#